data_30dffc40a6544d7218068b52cbb807ed
#
_entry.id   30dffc40a6544d7218068b52cbb807ed
#
_cell.length_a   1.000
_cell.length_b   1.000
_cell.length_c   1.000
_cell.angle_alpha   90.00
_cell.angle_beta   90.00
_cell.angle_gamma   90.00
#
_symmetry.space_group_name_H-M   'P 1'
#
loop_
_entity.id
_entity.type
_entity.pdbx_description
1 polymer ?
#
loop_
_entity_poly.entity_id
_entity_poly.type
_entity_poly.pdbx_seq_one_letter_code
_entity_poly.pdbx_strand_id
1 'polypeptide(L)'
;MFPALTQYVNIKEFMRRIVVKVGSNVLTREDGHLNVTRMSALVDQLAWLRKHDYEVILVSSGAVMAGRGELQVDHQLDSVEQRQLFSSVGQGKLIRLYYDLFREYNIKVGQVLTMKENFLAKEQYQNQKACMNIMLENGVIPIVNENDTVCLTELMFTDNDELSGLIAQMMNADALVLLSNVDGVYNGDPNEPHTRIIPSVYYDRDVSEYVSDDKSSHGRGGMISKLKTAQEVANAGIKVIIANGNTPNILIDLKEHPMETLHTEFVARPKEK
;
A
#
# COMPACT_ATOMS: atom_id res chain seq x y z
N MET A 1 -27.56 21.85 6.05
CA MET A 1 -27.80 21.19 7.36
C MET A 1 -27.37 19.75 7.18
N PHE A 2 -26.13 19.43 7.53
CA PHE A 2 -25.59 18.08 7.42
C PHE A 2 -26.24 17.21 8.51
N PRO A 3 -26.71 16.01 8.18
CA PRO A 3 -27.20 15.12 9.22
C PRO A 3 -26.03 14.69 10.09
N ALA A 4 -26.22 14.80 11.39
CA ALA A 4 -25.27 14.50 12.44
C ALA A 4 -24.76 13.05 12.34
N LEU A 5 -23.45 12.91 12.54
CA LEU A 5 -22.77 11.90 13.35
C LEU A 5 -23.65 10.70 13.70
N THR A 6 -23.65 9.67 12.90
CA THR A 6 -24.20 8.41 13.42
C THR A 6 -23.45 7.22 12.83
N GLN A 7 -22.87 6.50 13.75
CA GLN A 7 -22.29 5.15 13.62
C GLN A 7 -20.88 5.08 13.02
N TYR A 8 -19.90 5.56 13.75
CA TYR A 8 -18.60 4.90 13.77
C TYR A 8 -18.84 3.52 14.41
N VAL A 9 -18.99 2.51 13.57
CA VAL A 9 -19.02 1.12 14.02
C VAL A 9 -17.70 0.87 14.73
N ASN A 10 -17.78 0.44 15.96
CA ASN A 10 -16.66 0.14 16.83
C ASN A 10 -15.69 -0.83 16.13
N ILE A 11 -14.59 -0.33 15.58
CA ILE A 11 -13.59 -1.06 14.76
C ILE A 11 -12.94 -2.20 15.57
N LYS A 12 -13.20 -2.27 16.88
CA LYS A 12 -12.52 -3.16 17.83
C LYS A 12 -12.75 -4.66 17.62
N GLU A 13 -13.78 -5.10 16.88
CA GLU A 13 -14.18 -6.50 17.04
C GLU A 13 -13.84 -7.48 15.90
N PHE A 14 -13.43 -7.05 14.68
CA PHE A 14 -13.30 -8.02 13.58
C PHE A 14 -12.15 -7.82 12.57
N MET A 15 -11.33 -6.80 12.70
CA MET A 15 -10.21 -6.64 11.76
C MET A 15 -9.01 -7.46 12.22
N ARG A 16 -8.75 -8.58 11.54
CA ARG A 16 -7.61 -9.43 11.79
C ARG A 16 -6.55 -9.34 10.70
N ARG A 17 -6.96 -9.30 9.43
CA ARG A 17 -6.05 -9.30 8.28
C ARG A 17 -6.02 -7.94 7.61
N ILE A 18 -4.83 -7.35 7.57
CA ILE A 18 -4.61 -6.01 7.01
C ILE A 18 -3.55 -6.08 5.91
N VAL A 19 -3.87 -5.51 4.75
CA VAL A 19 -2.88 -5.20 3.71
C VAL A 19 -2.45 -3.76 3.88
N VAL A 20 -1.16 -3.52 4.04
CA VAL A 20 -0.57 -2.18 4.10
C VAL A 20 0.24 -1.97 2.84
N LYS A 21 -0.12 -0.97 2.06
CA LYS A 21 0.66 -0.55 0.90
C LYS A 21 1.46 0.71 1.22
N VAL A 22 2.75 0.70 0.91
CA VAL A 22 3.61 1.87 1.04
C VAL A 22 4.18 2.27 -0.31
N GLY A 23 3.99 3.56 -0.65
CA GLY A 23 4.46 4.14 -1.91
C GLY A 23 5.95 4.50 -1.86
N SER A 24 6.59 4.60 -3.05
CA SER A 24 7.99 5.02 -3.16
C SER A 24 8.26 6.39 -2.53
N ASN A 25 7.36 7.35 -2.68
CA ASN A 25 7.49 8.70 -2.11
C ASN A 25 7.57 8.70 -0.56
N VAL A 26 7.02 7.68 0.11
CA VAL A 26 7.13 7.50 1.55
C VAL A 26 8.48 6.89 1.93
N LEU A 27 9.01 5.99 1.07
CA LEU A 27 10.19 5.19 1.35
C LEU A 27 11.51 5.81 0.86
N THR A 28 11.46 6.87 0.05
CA THR A 28 12.66 7.48 -0.53
C THR A 28 12.87 8.90 -0.03
N ARG A 29 14.13 9.31 -0.03
CA ARG A 29 14.55 10.69 0.21
C ARG A 29 14.54 11.47 -1.11
N GLU A 30 14.69 12.79 -1.04
CA GLU A 30 14.79 13.67 -2.22
C GLU A 30 15.99 13.33 -3.13
N ASP A 31 17.07 12.79 -2.54
CA ASP A 31 18.24 12.29 -3.28
C ASP A 31 18.00 10.96 -4.02
N GLY A 32 16.79 10.41 -3.92
CA GLY A 32 16.39 9.16 -4.58
C GLY A 32 16.81 7.87 -3.85
N HIS A 33 17.48 7.98 -2.71
CA HIS A 33 17.86 6.81 -1.92
C HIS A 33 16.76 6.37 -0.96
N LEU A 34 16.79 5.09 -0.53
CA LEU A 34 15.88 4.60 0.51
C LEU A 34 16.08 5.38 1.82
N ASN A 35 14.97 5.78 2.43
CA ASN A 35 14.95 6.43 3.72
C ASN A 35 14.85 5.36 4.82
N VAL A 36 16.00 4.92 5.32
CA VAL A 36 16.11 3.86 6.34
C VAL A 36 15.35 4.25 7.61
N THR A 37 15.40 5.52 8.02
CA THR A 37 14.70 6.01 9.22
C THR A 37 13.18 5.86 9.08
N ARG A 38 12.62 6.22 7.93
CA ARG A 38 11.18 6.03 7.67
C ARG A 38 10.80 4.57 7.56
N MET A 39 11.65 3.76 6.93
CA MET A 39 11.44 2.31 6.86
C MET A 39 11.45 1.68 8.26
N SER A 40 12.38 2.10 9.12
CA SER A 40 12.40 1.65 10.52
C SER A 40 11.11 2.04 11.25
N ALA A 41 10.69 3.30 11.18
CA ALA A 41 9.47 3.76 11.80
C ALA A 41 8.19 3.06 11.27
N LEU A 42 8.17 2.68 9.99
CA LEU A 42 7.10 1.86 9.42
C LEU A 42 7.13 0.44 10.00
N VAL A 43 8.32 -0.17 10.06
CA VAL A 43 8.50 -1.53 10.61
C VAL A 43 8.11 -1.59 12.08
N ASP A 44 8.42 -0.55 12.87
CA ASP A 44 7.98 -0.44 14.28
C ASP A 44 6.46 -0.57 14.41
N GLN A 45 5.72 0.13 13.54
CA GLN A 45 4.26 0.11 13.53
C GLN A 45 3.69 -1.23 13.04
N LEU A 46 4.29 -1.82 12.00
CA LEU A 46 3.88 -3.14 11.51
C LEU A 46 4.16 -4.23 12.54
N ALA A 47 5.28 -4.12 13.27
CA ALA A 47 5.61 -5.02 14.38
C ALA A 47 4.63 -4.85 15.55
N TRP A 48 4.20 -3.60 15.82
CA TRP A 48 3.16 -3.33 16.79
C TRP A 48 1.84 -4.01 16.41
N LEU A 49 1.39 -3.87 15.16
CA LEU A 49 0.19 -4.57 14.65
C LEU A 49 0.30 -6.09 14.84
N ARG A 50 1.45 -6.68 14.49
CA ARG A 50 1.68 -8.12 14.69
C ARG A 50 1.60 -8.55 16.15
N LYS A 51 2.10 -7.74 17.08
CA LYS A 51 2.01 -8.01 18.53
C LYS A 51 0.59 -7.87 19.07
N HIS A 52 -0.30 -7.21 18.32
CA HIS A 52 -1.72 -7.07 18.65
C HIS A 52 -2.61 -8.00 17.79
N ASP A 53 -2.07 -9.16 17.41
CA ASP A 53 -2.77 -10.26 16.73
C ASP A 53 -3.31 -9.95 15.32
N TYR A 54 -2.76 -8.91 14.66
CA TYR A 54 -3.07 -8.65 13.26
C TYR A 54 -2.24 -9.54 12.33
N GLU A 55 -2.87 -10.10 11.31
CA GLU A 55 -2.21 -10.68 10.15
C GLU A 55 -1.86 -9.56 9.17
N VAL A 56 -0.58 -9.26 9.02
CA VAL A 56 -0.09 -8.15 8.21
C VAL A 56 0.49 -8.66 6.91
N ILE A 57 0.08 -8.07 5.79
CA ILE A 57 0.68 -8.23 4.46
C ILE A 57 1.19 -6.85 4.03
N LEU A 58 2.47 -6.74 3.68
CA LEU A 58 3.07 -5.50 3.23
C LEU A 58 3.23 -5.51 1.71
N VAL A 59 2.63 -4.54 1.01
CA VAL A 59 2.90 -4.28 -0.41
C VAL A 59 3.83 -3.08 -0.50
N SER A 60 5.09 -3.32 -0.89
CA SER A 60 6.13 -2.31 -0.82
C SER A 60 6.64 -1.92 -2.21
N SER A 61 6.63 -0.63 -2.49
CA SER A 61 7.39 -0.01 -3.58
C SER A 61 8.86 0.20 -3.19
N GLY A 62 9.64 0.81 -4.08
CA GLY A 62 10.99 1.29 -3.78
C GLY A 62 12.13 0.44 -4.34
N ALA A 63 11.87 -0.71 -4.98
CA ALA A 63 12.92 -1.56 -5.55
C ALA A 63 13.73 -0.83 -6.64
N VAL A 64 13.08 -0.20 -7.61
CA VAL A 64 13.74 0.56 -8.68
C VAL A 64 14.61 1.69 -8.10
N MET A 65 14.09 2.42 -7.11
CA MET A 65 14.84 3.50 -6.46
C MET A 65 16.03 2.97 -5.65
N ALA A 66 15.87 1.84 -4.95
CA ALA A 66 16.95 1.18 -4.24
C ALA A 66 18.10 0.78 -5.18
N GLY A 67 17.77 0.24 -6.36
CA GLY A 67 18.76 -0.14 -7.37
C GLY A 67 19.42 1.06 -8.05
N ARG A 68 18.66 2.11 -8.33
CA ARG A 68 19.21 3.36 -8.89
C ARG A 68 20.24 3.99 -7.96
N GLY A 69 20.05 3.90 -6.65
CA GLY A 69 21.02 4.37 -5.67
C GLY A 69 22.26 3.47 -5.51
N GLU A 70 22.28 2.25 -6.06
CA GLU A 70 23.41 1.32 -6.01
C GLU A 70 24.25 1.33 -7.29
N LEU A 71 23.65 1.67 -8.41
CA LEU A 71 24.29 1.54 -9.72
C LEU A 71 24.54 2.92 -10.35
N GLN A 72 25.76 3.10 -10.84
CA GLN A 72 26.09 4.14 -11.80
C GLN A 72 26.08 3.53 -13.20
N VAL A 73 25.28 4.08 -14.09
CA VAL A 73 25.15 3.61 -15.48
C VAL A 73 25.61 4.74 -16.39
N ASP A 74 26.62 4.44 -17.21
CA ASP A 74 27.38 5.39 -18.07
C ASP A 74 26.80 5.49 -19.47
N HIS A 75 25.71 4.78 -19.78
CA HIS A 75 25.02 4.81 -21.06
C HIS A 75 23.54 5.04 -20.85
N GLN A 76 22.88 5.50 -21.91
CA GLN A 76 21.44 5.74 -21.86
C GLN A 76 20.69 4.41 -21.95
N LEU A 77 19.80 4.18 -20.98
CA LEU A 77 18.86 3.08 -20.95
C LEU A 77 17.46 3.57 -21.27
N ASP A 78 16.67 2.79 -21.96
CA ASP A 78 15.24 3.07 -22.09
C ASP A 78 14.49 2.83 -20.77
N SER A 79 13.20 3.15 -20.75
CA SER A 79 12.39 3.06 -19.52
C SER A 79 12.21 1.63 -19.00
N VAL A 80 12.18 0.64 -19.89
CA VAL A 80 12.05 -0.78 -19.57
C VAL A 80 13.37 -1.31 -19.03
N GLU A 81 14.46 -1.05 -19.74
CA GLU A 81 15.83 -1.42 -19.33
C GLU A 81 16.19 -0.84 -17.95
N GLN A 82 15.91 0.45 -17.73
CA GLN A 82 16.13 1.10 -16.44
C GLN A 82 15.35 0.37 -15.33
N ARG A 83 14.09 0.07 -15.59
CA ARG A 83 13.25 -0.59 -14.62
C ARG A 83 13.73 -1.99 -14.31
N GLN A 84 14.01 -2.81 -15.32
CA GLN A 84 14.51 -4.19 -15.16
C GLN A 84 15.86 -4.20 -14.42
N LEU A 85 16.82 -3.39 -14.87
CA LEU A 85 18.13 -3.32 -14.25
C LEU A 85 18.06 -2.86 -12.79
N PHE A 86 17.41 -1.73 -12.53
CA PHE A 86 17.38 -1.18 -11.18
C PHE A 86 16.53 -2.01 -10.22
N SER A 87 15.41 -2.60 -10.69
CA SER A 87 14.63 -3.47 -9.83
C SER A 87 15.36 -4.78 -9.49
N SER A 88 16.11 -5.36 -10.43
CA SER A 88 16.85 -6.60 -10.19
C SER A 88 17.87 -6.47 -9.06
N VAL A 89 18.57 -5.34 -9.00
CA VAL A 89 19.54 -5.04 -7.94
C VAL A 89 18.84 -4.53 -6.68
N GLY A 90 17.90 -3.61 -6.87
CA GLY A 90 17.26 -2.92 -5.76
C GLY A 90 16.28 -3.77 -4.95
N GLN A 91 15.65 -4.77 -5.57
CA GLN A 91 14.76 -5.69 -4.85
C GLN A 91 15.52 -6.50 -3.79
N GLY A 92 16.73 -6.96 -4.10
CA GLY A 92 17.58 -7.65 -3.13
C GLY A 92 17.96 -6.76 -1.94
N LYS A 93 18.28 -5.48 -2.19
CA LYS A 93 18.56 -4.49 -1.16
C LYS A 93 17.33 -4.17 -0.30
N LEU A 94 16.19 -3.96 -0.94
CA LEU A 94 14.93 -3.64 -0.27
C LEU A 94 14.49 -4.74 0.69
N ILE A 95 14.49 -6.00 0.22
CA ILE A 95 14.06 -7.13 1.06
C ILE A 95 15.05 -7.40 2.19
N ARG A 96 16.36 -7.23 1.95
CA ARG A 96 17.38 -7.36 3.00
C ARG A 96 17.16 -6.32 4.10
N LEU A 97 16.88 -5.07 3.74
CA LEU A 97 16.64 -4.01 4.71
C LEU A 97 15.39 -4.31 5.57
N TYR A 98 14.30 -4.75 4.96
CA TYR A 98 13.12 -5.20 5.73
C TYR A 98 13.46 -6.37 6.64
N TYR A 99 14.20 -7.36 6.14
CA TYR A 99 14.62 -8.50 6.95
C TYR A 99 15.42 -8.07 8.19
N ASP A 100 16.41 -7.17 8.00
CA ASP A 100 17.24 -6.68 9.09
C ASP A 100 16.42 -5.87 10.12
N LEU A 101 15.49 -5.02 9.68
CA LEU A 101 14.63 -4.23 10.55
C LEU A 101 13.64 -5.10 11.34
N PHE A 102 12.93 -6.02 10.69
CA PHE A 102 11.98 -6.91 11.37
C PHE A 102 12.64 -7.91 12.32
N ARG A 103 13.90 -8.27 12.07
CA ARG A 103 14.68 -9.15 12.94
C ARG A 103 14.81 -8.60 14.36
N GLU A 104 14.88 -7.28 14.53
CA GLU A 104 14.93 -6.63 15.85
C GLU A 104 13.67 -6.91 16.70
N TYR A 105 12.56 -7.24 16.05
CA TYR A 105 11.30 -7.64 16.68
C TYR A 105 11.09 -9.16 16.76
N ASN A 106 12.10 -9.94 16.32
CA ASN A 106 11.97 -11.41 16.16
C ASN A 106 10.82 -11.80 15.20
N ILE A 107 10.48 -10.96 14.25
CA ILE A 107 9.48 -11.21 13.21
C ILE A 107 10.19 -11.68 11.94
N LYS A 108 9.66 -12.74 11.34
CA LYS A 108 10.15 -13.25 10.05
C LYS A 108 9.36 -12.60 8.92
N VAL A 109 10.04 -12.34 7.82
CA VAL A 109 9.44 -11.84 6.59
C VAL A 109 9.76 -12.77 5.43
N GLY A 110 8.89 -12.80 4.43
CA GLY A 110 9.12 -13.56 3.22
C GLY A 110 8.75 -12.74 1.98
N GLN A 111 9.56 -12.84 0.94
CA GLN A 111 9.34 -12.13 -0.31
C GLN A 111 8.31 -12.85 -1.17
N VAL A 112 7.39 -12.09 -1.76
CA VAL A 112 6.44 -12.55 -2.79
C VAL A 112 6.53 -11.59 -3.97
N LEU A 113 7.08 -12.05 -5.09
CA LEU A 113 7.07 -11.31 -6.35
C LEU A 113 5.96 -11.83 -7.24
N THR A 114 5.17 -10.94 -7.79
CA THR A 114 3.99 -11.28 -8.59
C THR A 114 3.87 -10.45 -9.85
N MET A 115 3.10 -10.96 -10.81
CA MET A 115 2.78 -10.30 -12.07
C MET A 115 1.26 -10.26 -12.23
N LYS A 116 0.74 -9.41 -13.11
CA LYS A 116 -0.70 -9.28 -13.38
C LYS A 116 -1.31 -10.60 -13.88
N GLU A 117 -0.56 -11.37 -14.68
CA GLU A 117 -0.97 -12.68 -15.17
C GLU A 117 -1.25 -13.68 -14.04
N ASN A 118 -0.53 -13.57 -12.91
CA ASN A 118 -0.73 -14.47 -11.77
C ASN A 118 -2.12 -14.33 -11.14
N PHE A 119 -2.79 -13.20 -11.36
CA PHE A 119 -4.16 -12.99 -10.91
C PHE A 119 -5.21 -13.50 -11.91
N LEU A 120 -4.83 -13.63 -13.19
CA LEU A 120 -5.72 -14.12 -14.26
C LEU A 120 -5.70 -15.64 -14.36
N ALA A 121 -4.55 -16.27 -14.13
CA ALA A 121 -4.36 -17.71 -14.20
C ALA A 121 -4.81 -18.39 -12.90
N LYS A 122 -5.92 -19.13 -12.94
CA LYS A 122 -6.55 -19.75 -11.76
C LYS A 122 -5.57 -20.54 -10.88
N GLU A 123 -4.71 -21.34 -11.46
CA GLU A 123 -3.74 -22.17 -10.73
C GLU A 123 -2.70 -21.30 -10.01
N GLN A 124 -2.12 -20.32 -10.71
CA GLN A 124 -1.14 -19.40 -10.14
C GLN A 124 -1.76 -18.55 -9.01
N TYR A 125 -2.99 -18.09 -9.22
CA TYR A 125 -3.75 -17.37 -8.18
C TYR A 125 -3.90 -18.21 -6.91
N GLN A 126 -4.32 -19.48 -7.04
CA GLN A 126 -4.51 -20.36 -5.89
C GLN A 126 -3.19 -20.70 -5.20
N ASN A 127 -2.13 -20.96 -5.96
CA ASN A 127 -0.81 -21.25 -5.42
C ASN A 127 -0.23 -20.04 -4.63
N GLN A 128 -0.36 -18.85 -5.19
CA GLN A 128 0.08 -17.60 -4.51
C GLN A 128 -0.73 -17.35 -3.23
N LYS A 129 -2.05 -17.51 -3.29
CA LYS A 129 -2.94 -17.40 -2.12
C LYS A 129 -2.55 -18.41 -1.03
N ALA A 130 -2.35 -19.67 -1.41
CA ALA A 130 -1.95 -20.74 -0.47
C ALA A 130 -0.60 -20.44 0.18
N CYS A 131 0.40 -20.01 -0.61
CA CYS A 131 1.71 -19.62 -0.11
C CYS A 131 1.61 -18.51 0.96
N MET A 132 0.88 -17.42 0.65
CA MET A 132 0.74 -16.32 1.63
C MET A 132 -0.05 -16.73 2.86
N ASN A 133 -1.07 -17.59 2.76
CA ASN A 133 -1.76 -18.12 3.93
C ASN A 133 -0.83 -18.92 4.84
N ILE A 134 -0.03 -19.84 4.27
CA ILE A 134 0.97 -20.60 5.02
C ILE A 134 1.99 -19.67 5.71
N MET A 135 2.42 -18.60 5.04
CA MET A 135 3.30 -17.61 5.66
C MET A 135 2.64 -16.96 6.88
N LEU A 136 1.40 -16.47 6.75
CA LEU A 136 0.66 -15.83 7.84
C LEU A 136 0.40 -16.77 9.00
N GLU A 137 0.02 -18.02 8.74
CA GLU A 137 -0.20 -19.08 9.73
C GLU A 137 1.07 -19.37 10.55
N ASN A 138 2.25 -19.22 9.93
CA ASN A 138 3.55 -19.41 10.58
C ASN A 138 4.16 -18.09 11.11
N GLY A 139 3.37 -17.01 11.21
CA GLY A 139 3.81 -15.75 11.77
C GLY A 139 4.77 -14.95 10.88
N VAL A 140 4.90 -15.33 9.60
CA VAL A 140 5.74 -14.64 8.62
C VAL A 140 4.94 -13.53 7.95
N ILE A 141 5.48 -12.32 7.86
CA ILE A 141 4.89 -11.21 7.11
C ILE A 141 5.26 -11.36 5.63
N PRO A 142 4.29 -11.54 4.71
CA PRO A 142 4.54 -11.46 3.29
C PRO A 142 4.90 -10.02 2.89
N ILE A 143 6.04 -9.84 2.20
CA ILE A 143 6.41 -8.57 1.55
C ILE A 143 6.23 -8.76 0.06
N VAL A 144 5.19 -8.14 -0.47
CA VAL A 144 4.76 -8.30 -1.86
C VAL A 144 5.26 -7.13 -2.69
N ASN A 145 5.75 -7.41 -3.88
CA ASN A 145 6.04 -6.41 -4.90
C ASN A 145 5.80 -6.99 -6.31
N GLU A 146 5.72 -6.09 -7.30
CA GLU A 146 5.72 -6.51 -8.69
C GLU A 146 7.06 -7.14 -9.08
N ASN A 147 7.03 -8.16 -9.94
CA ASN A 147 8.23 -8.75 -10.53
C ASN A 147 8.68 -7.94 -11.74
N ASP A 148 9.24 -6.78 -11.48
CA ASP A 148 9.67 -5.82 -12.50
C ASP A 148 10.71 -6.36 -13.49
N THR A 149 11.39 -7.47 -13.17
CA THR A 149 12.43 -8.05 -14.02
C THR A 149 11.88 -8.79 -15.24
N VAL A 150 10.66 -9.29 -15.14
CA VAL A 150 10.02 -10.10 -16.21
C VAL A 150 8.73 -9.48 -16.72
N CYS A 151 8.20 -8.43 -16.09
CA CYS A 151 7.00 -7.75 -16.55
C CYS A 151 7.29 -6.91 -17.80
N LEU A 152 6.53 -7.17 -18.86
CA LEU A 152 6.51 -6.35 -20.07
C LEU A 152 5.47 -5.24 -19.93
N THR A 153 5.67 -4.16 -20.68
CA THR A 153 4.87 -2.93 -20.58
C THR A 153 3.36 -3.09 -20.67
N GLU A 154 2.88 -4.08 -21.42
CA GLU A 154 1.46 -4.30 -21.66
C GLU A 154 0.74 -5.05 -20.54
N LEU A 155 1.46 -5.80 -19.71
CA LEU A 155 0.93 -6.65 -18.64
C LEU A 155 1.40 -6.21 -17.24
N MET A 156 1.86 -4.99 -17.14
CA MET A 156 2.27 -4.41 -15.85
C MET A 156 1.06 -3.94 -15.04
N PHE A 157 1.20 -3.95 -13.72
CA PHE A 157 0.28 -3.17 -12.90
C PHE A 157 0.44 -1.67 -13.22
N THR A 158 -0.66 -0.94 -13.16
CA THR A 158 -0.61 0.52 -13.28
C THR A 158 0.33 1.09 -12.24
N ASP A 159 0.22 0.57 -11.01
CA ASP A 159 1.08 0.85 -9.86
C ASP A 159 0.87 -0.19 -8.74
N ASN A 160 1.58 0.00 -7.63
CA ASN A 160 1.41 -0.87 -6.45
C ASN A 160 0.09 -0.61 -5.68
N ASP A 161 -0.68 0.43 -6.00
CA ASP A 161 -2.03 0.60 -5.45
C ASP A 161 -2.96 -0.47 -6.05
N GLU A 162 -2.95 -0.64 -7.39
CA GLU A 162 -3.69 -1.72 -8.07
C GLU A 162 -3.27 -3.10 -7.54
N LEU A 163 -1.95 -3.35 -7.45
CA LEU A 163 -1.45 -4.61 -6.89
C LEU A 163 -1.97 -4.85 -5.47
N SER A 164 -1.94 -3.84 -4.62
CA SER A 164 -2.39 -3.98 -3.23
C SER A 164 -3.88 -4.26 -3.11
N GLY A 165 -4.69 -3.69 -4.00
CA GLY A 165 -6.13 -3.96 -4.11
C GLY A 165 -6.41 -5.41 -4.48
N LEU A 166 -5.68 -5.95 -5.47
CA LEU A 166 -5.79 -7.35 -5.87
C LEU A 166 -5.33 -8.31 -4.77
N ILE A 167 -4.26 -7.99 -4.06
CA ILE A 167 -3.79 -8.76 -2.88
C ILE A 167 -4.84 -8.72 -1.77
N ALA A 168 -5.42 -7.56 -1.47
CA ALA A 168 -6.45 -7.44 -0.44
C ALA A 168 -7.67 -8.33 -0.74
N GLN A 169 -8.12 -8.33 -2.00
CA GLN A 169 -9.21 -9.19 -2.45
C GLN A 169 -8.82 -10.68 -2.43
N MET A 170 -7.64 -11.04 -2.97
CA MET A 170 -7.14 -12.42 -2.98
C MET A 170 -7.09 -13.00 -1.57
N MET A 171 -6.60 -12.23 -0.62
CA MET A 171 -6.38 -12.67 0.76
C MET A 171 -7.60 -12.49 1.66
N ASN A 172 -8.73 -12.01 1.13
CA ASN A 172 -9.93 -11.66 1.90
C ASN A 172 -9.58 -10.78 3.11
N ALA A 173 -8.82 -9.72 2.87
CA ALA A 173 -8.42 -8.80 3.94
C ALA A 173 -9.64 -8.09 4.53
N ASP A 174 -9.54 -7.70 5.79
CA ASP A 174 -10.56 -6.87 6.45
C ASP A 174 -10.37 -5.40 6.10
N ALA A 175 -9.11 -5.00 5.86
CA ALA A 175 -8.78 -3.64 5.44
C ALA A 175 -7.55 -3.59 4.51
N LEU A 176 -7.56 -2.57 3.66
CA LEU A 176 -6.42 -2.10 2.88
C LEU A 176 -6.05 -0.69 3.37
N VAL A 177 -4.80 -0.47 3.75
CA VAL A 177 -4.28 0.85 4.11
C VAL A 177 -3.30 1.29 3.02
N LEU A 178 -3.63 2.37 2.32
CA LEU A 178 -2.81 3.00 1.30
C LEU A 178 -2.03 4.17 1.91
N LEU A 179 -0.77 3.94 2.25
CA LEU A 179 0.11 4.98 2.75
C LEU A 179 0.68 5.79 1.59
N SER A 180 0.37 7.08 1.59
CA SER A 180 0.73 8.07 0.58
C SER A 180 1.51 9.23 1.21
N ASN A 181 1.83 10.25 0.43
CA ASN A 181 2.43 11.51 0.89
C ASN A 181 1.37 12.60 1.18
N VAL A 182 0.09 12.25 1.19
CA VAL A 182 -1.03 13.15 1.50
C VAL A 182 -1.89 12.56 2.61
N ASP A 183 -2.55 13.42 3.38
CA ASP A 183 -3.31 13.03 4.58
C ASP A 183 -4.63 12.29 4.26
N GLY A 184 -5.06 12.31 3.00
CA GLY A 184 -6.30 11.69 2.54
C GLY A 184 -6.73 12.25 1.20
N VAL A 185 -7.99 12.08 0.85
CA VAL A 185 -8.62 12.67 -0.33
C VAL A 185 -9.17 14.05 0.02
N TYR A 186 -8.79 15.06 -0.75
CA TYR A 186 -9.25 16.42 -0.55
C TYR A 186 -10.42 16.74 -1.50
N ASN A 187 -11.31 17.63 -1.07
CA ASN A 187 -12.45 18.10 -1.88
C ASN A 187 -12.07 19.23 -2.85
N GLY A 188 -10.83 19.35 -3.23
CA GLY A 188 -10.25 20.36 -4.12
C GLY A 188 -8.74 20.40 -4.02
N ASP A 189 -8.10 21.46 -4.53
CA ASP A 189 -6.65 21.64 -4.42
C ASP A 189 -6.24 21.78 -2.95
N PRO A 190 -5.34 20.91 -2.42
CA PRO A 190 -4.87 21.00 -1.03
C PRO A 190 -4.24 22.35 -0.64
N ASN A 191 -3.77 23.13 -1.61
CA ASN A 191 -3.18 24.44 -1.37
C ASN A 191 -4.23 25.56 -1.20
N GLU A 192 -5.50 25.29 -1.49
CA GLU A 192 -6.56 26.26 -1.37
C GLU A 192 -7.09 26.34 0.10
N PRO A 193 -7.34 27.56 0.64
CA PRO A 193 -7.69 27.75 2.05
C PRO A 193 -8.98 27.06 2.51
N HIS A 194 -9.90 26.79 1.58
CA HIS A 194 -11.20 26.20 1.86
C HIS A 194 -11.25 24.68 1.64
N THR A 195 -10.16 24.11 1.13
CA THR A 195 -10.06 22.67 0.89
C THR A 195 -9.99 21.91 2.22
N ARG A 196 -10.70 20.79 2.28
CA ARG A 196 -10.76 19.90 3.45
C ARG A 196 -10.61 18.46 3.00
N ILE A 197 -10.09 17.63 3.90
CA ILE A 197 -10.07 16.18 3.71
C ILE A 197 -11.52 15.69 3.74
N ILE A 198 -11.86 14.79 2.84
CA ILE A 198 -13.10 14.02 2.83
C ILE A 198 -12.92 12.86 3.82
N PRO A 199 -13.57 12.87 5.00
CA PRO A 199 -13.28 11.88 6.04
C PRO A 199 -13.76 10.49 5.67
N SER A 200 -14.86 10.37 4.91
CA SER A 200 -15.39 9.09 4.47
C SER A 200 -16.04 9.18 3.10
N VAL A 201 -15.84 8.14 2.30
CA VAL A 201 -16.41 7.94 0.98
C VAL A 201 -17.16 6.61 0.97
N TYR A 202 -18.43 6.62 0.61
CA TYR A 202 -19.19 5.38 0.44
C TYR A 202 -18.80 4.69 -0.87
N TYR A 203 -18.83 3.37 -0.86
CA TYR A 203 -18.42 2.52 -1.99
C TYR A 203 -19.11 2.86 -3.33
N ASP A 204 -20.28 3.47 -3.32
CA ASP A 204 -21.10 3.85 -4.49
C ASP A 204 -20.95 5.33 -4.90
N ARG A 205 -20.13 6.11 -4.18
CA ARG A 205 -19.92 7.54 -4.46
C ARG A 205 -18.70 7.77 -5.34
N ASP A 206 -18.89 8.43 -6.45
CA ASP A 206 -17.77 8.94 -7.27
C ASP A 206 -17.17 10.18 -6.63
N VAL A 207 -15.86 10.19 -6.50
CA VAL A 207 -15.07 11.32 -5.98
C VAL A 207 -13.97 11.76 -6.96
N SER A 208 -13.98 11.24 -8.17
CA SER A 208 -12.97 11.57 -9.20
C SER A 208 -12.98 13.05 -9.58
N GLU A 209 -14.13 13.74 -9.44
CA GLU A 209 -14.28 15.16 -9.70
C GLU A 209 -13.42 16.07 -8.83
N TYR A 210 -12.96 15.57 -7.68
CA TYR A 210 -12.15 16.35 -6.73
C TYR A 210 -10.64 16.22 -6.96
N VAL A 211 -10.22 15.44 -7.95
CA VAL A 211 -8.81 15.10 -8.13
C VAL A 211 -8.29 15.58 -9.48
N SER A 212 -7.21 16.35 -9.47
CA SER A 212 -6.47 16.71 -10.66
C SER A 212 -5.61 15.56 -11.20
N ASP A 213 -5.35 15.58 -12.51
CA ASP A 213 -4.55 14.57 -13.23
C ASP A 213 -3.03 14.58 -12.89
N ASP A 214 -2.62 15.27 -11.83
CA ASP A 214 -1.21 15.41 -11.47
C ASP A 214 -0.58 14.08 -11.08
N LYS A 215 0.38 13.65 -11.91
CA LYS A 215 1.20 12.46 -11.65
C LYS A 215 2.20 12.74 -10.53
N SER A 216 2.33 11.82 -9.58
CA SER A 216 3.37 11.91 -8.55
C SER A 216 4.77 11.94 -9.16
N SER A 217 5.66 12.78 -8.63
CA SER A 217 7.02 13.03 -9.16
C SER A 217 7.95 11.80 -9.12
N HIS A 218 7.65 10.77 -8.34
CA HIS A 218 8.51 9.61 -8.12
C HIS A 218 7.79 8.25 -8.22
N GLY A 219 6.56 8.20 -8.76
CA GLY A 219 5.78 6.96 -8.89
C GLY A 219 4.82 6.99 -10.06
N ARG A 220 4.38 5.78 -10.52
CA ARG A 220 3.42 5.64 -11.63
C ARG A 220 1.98 5.96 -11.23
N GLY A 221 1.65 5.84 -9.92
CA GLY A 221 0.30 6.05 -9.40
C GLY A 221 0.08 7.47 -8.91
N GLY A 222 -0.88 8.16 -9.50
CA GLY A 222 -1.44 9.40 -8.99
C GLY A 222 -2.60 9.16 -8.02
N MET A 223 -3.25 10.24 -7.56
CA MET A 223 -4.44 10.13 -6.71
C MET A 223 -5.58 9.39 -7.42
N ILE A 224 -5.72 9.54 -8.75
CA ILE A 224 -6.73 8.84 -9.56
C ILE A 224 -6.60 7.31 -9.44
N SER A 225 -5.39 6.76 -9.53
CA SER A 225 -5.17 5.33 -9.36
C SER A 225 -5.56 4.86 -7.94
N LYS A 226 -5.20 5.64 -6.91
CA LYS A 226 -5.58 5.34 -5.52
C LYS A 226 -7.09 5.34 -5.33
N LEU A 227 -7.79 6.34 -5.87
CA LEU A 227 -9.24 6.42 -5.80
C LEU A 227 -9.90 5.25 -6.48
N LYS A 228 -9.48 4.93 -7.71
CA LYS A 228 -10.00 3.78 -8.46
C LYS A 228 -9.81 2.49 -7.66
N THR A 229 -8.60 2.21 -7.18
CA THR A 229 -8.32 1.03 -6.36
C THR A 229 -9.15 1.03 -5.09
N ALA A 230 -9.24 2.15 -4.37
CA ALA A 230 -10.01 2.24 -3.15
C ALA A 230 -11.50 1.96 -3.37
N GLN A 231 -12.06 2.50 -4.45
CA GLN A 231 -13.45 2.28 -4.84
C GLN A 231 -13.73 0.81 -5.20
N GLU A 232 -12.87 0.20 -6.02
CA GLU A 232 -12.99 -1.20 -6.43
C GLU A 232 -12.91 -2.15 -5.22
N VAL A 233 -11.98 -1.91 -4.32
CA VAL A 233 -11.77 -2.72 -3.11
C VAL A 233 -12.92 -2.52 -2.10
N ALA A 234 -13.41 -1.28 -1.94
CA ALA A 234 -14.58 -1.01 -1.10
C ALA A 234 -15.85 -1.67 -1.65
N ASN A 235 -16.04 -1.67 -2.97
CA ASN A 235 -17.13 -2.41 -3.64
C ASN A 235 -17.03 -3.93 -3.44
N ALA A 236 -15.82 -4.46 -3.31
CA ALA A 236 -15.57 -5.87 -2.98
C ALA A 236 -15.81 -6.21 -1.49
N GLY A 237 -16.26 -5.25 -0.69
CA GLY A 237 -16.60 -5.46 0.72
C GLY A 237 -15.40 -5.39 1.68
N ILE A 238 -14.32 -4.70 1.29
CA ILE A 238 -13.11 -4.50 2.08
C ILE A 238 -12.96 -3.00 2.38
N LYS A 239 -12.77 -2.63 3.63
CA LYS A 239 -12.50 -1.25 4.03
C LYS A 239 -11.18 -0.76 3.44
N VAL A 240 -11.15 0.48 2.91
CA VAL A 240 -9.89 1.09 2.47
C VAL A 240 -9.64 2.39 3.20
N ILE A 241 -8.40 2.60 3.61
CA ILE A 241 -7.94 3.83 4.29
C ILE A 241 -6.82 4.45 3.46
N ILE A 242 -6.95 5.72 3.12
CA ILE A 242 -5.87 6.52 2.53
C ILE A 242 -5.36 7.48 3.59
N ALA A 243 -4.06 7.41 3.90
CA ALA A 243 -3.44 8.21 4.94
C ALA A 243 -1.99 8.58 4.59
N ASN A 244 -1.45 9.56 5.32
CA ASN A 244 -0.08 10.04 5.11
C ASN A 244 0.94 9.12 5.80
N GLY A 245 1.70 8.38 5.01
CA GLY A 245 2.77 7.51 5.51
C GLY A 245 3.96 8.26 6.12
N ASN A 246 4.02 9.59 5.99
CA ASN A 246 5.03 10.42 6.64
C ASN A 246 4.63 10.85 8.06
N THR A 247 3.35 10.69 8.43
CA THR A 247 2.87 10.97 9.78
C THR A 247 3.42 9.93 10.75
N PRO A 248 4.07 10.36 11.84
CA PRO A 248 4.54 9.44 12.86
C PRO A 248 3.40 8.58 13.41
N ASN A 249 3.66 7.31 13.65
CA ASN A 249 2.72 6.34 14.25
C ASN A 249 1.38 6.18 13.52
N ILE A 250 1.29 6.57 12.26
CA ILE A 250 0.03 6.62 11.51
C ILE A 250 -0.81 5.34 11.59
N LEU A 251 -0.19 4.14 11.48
CA LEU A 251 -0.90 2.87 11.57
C LEU A 251 -1.43 2.57 12.97
N ILE A 252 -0.71 3.02 14.00
CA ILE A 252 -1.11 2.88 15.40
C ILE A 252 -2.26 3.84 15.68
N ASP A 253 -2.12 5.10 15.27
CA ASP A 253 -3.12 6.15 15.50
C ASP A 253 -4.43 5.88 14.75
N LEU A 254 -4.36 5.37 13.51
CA LEU A 254 -5.55 4.89 12.78
C LEU A 254 -6.32 3.81 13.54
N LYS A 255 -5.63 3.03 14.37
CA LYS A 255 -6.25 1.98 15.18
C LYS A 255 -6.74 2.49 16.53
N GLU A 256 -5.90 3.24 17.25
CA GLU A 256 -6.17 3.66 18.64
C GLU A 256 -6.96 4.98 18.70
N HIS A 257 -6.72 5.91 17.76
CA HIS A 257 -7.28 7.26 17.74
C HIS A 257 -7.83 7.66 16.36
N PRO A 258 -8.70 6.82 15.72
CA PRO A 258 -9.14 7.04 14.33
C PRO A 258 -9.86 8.38 14.15
N MET A 259 -10.54 8.87 15.17
CA MET A 259 -11.28 10.15 15.11
C MET A 259 -10.37 11.39 15.11
N GLU A 260 -9.15 11.26 15.61
CA GLU A 260 -8.16 12.33 15.73
C GLU A 260 -7.13 12.28 14.61
N THR A 261 -7.06 11.16 13.89
CA THR A 261 -6.06 10.89 12.85
C THR A 261 -6.61 11.32 11.49
N LEU A 262 -5.87 12.17 10.78
CA LEU A 262 -6.24 12.60 9.44
C LEU A 262 -6.14 11.43 8.46
N HIS A 263 -7.23 11.11 7.81
CA HIS A 263 -7.32 10.07 6.76
C HIS A 263 -8.64 10.17 5.99
N THR A 264 -8.74 9.43 4.91
CA THR A 264 -10.01 9.16 4.22
C THR A 264 -10.33 7.67 4.31
N GLU A 265 -11.49 7.33 4.84
CA GLU A 265 -12.02 5.97 4.87
C GLU A 265 -12.98 5.75 3.69
N PHE A 266 -12.71 4.72 2.87
CA PHE A 266 -13.69 4.17 1.92
C PHE A 266 -14.47 3.07 2.63
N VAL A 267 -15.75 3.35 2.84
CA VAL A 267 -16.66 2.46 3.56
C VAL A 267 -16.96 1.24 2.67
N ALA A 268 -16.68 0.06 3.20
CA ALA A 268 -16.92 -1.19 2.49
C ALA A 268 -18.40 -1.40 2.16
N ARG A 269 -18.65 -1.95 0.97
CA ARG A 269 -19.99 -2.46 0.64
C ARG A 269 -20.41 -3.52 1.66
N PRO A 270 -21.62 -3.43 2.23
CA PRO A 270 -22.11 -4.46 3.13
C PRO A 270 -22.11 -5.82 2.44
N LYS A 271 -21.59 -6.84 3.11
CA LYS A 271 -21.70 -8.23 2.61
C LYS A 271 -23.18 -8.63 2.67
N GLU A 272 -23.75 -9.03 1.55
CA GLU A 272 -25.07 -9.66 1.53
C GLU A 272 -25.03 -10.92 2.40
N LYS A 273 -25.99 -11.03 3.31
CA LYS A 273 -26.10 -12.16 4.24
C LYS A 273 -26.59 -13.41 3.54
#